data_c2b295a3d2f7f0124547b399bcf5d535
#
_entry.id   c2b295a3d2f7f0124547b399bcf5d535
#
_cell.length_a   1.000
_cell.length_b   1.000
_cell.length_c   1.000
_cell.angle_alpha   90.00
_cell.angle_beta   90.00
_cell.angle_gamma   90.00
#
_symmetry.space_group_name_H-M   'P 1'
#
loop_
_entity.id
_entity.type
_entity.pdbx_description
1 polymer ?
#
loop_
_entity_poly.entity_id
_entity_poly.type
_entity_poly.pdbx_seq_one_letter_code
_entity_poly.pdbx_strand_id
1 'polypeptide(L)' 'MKKQLSQAQANLIECLKYLEIDKDAIITIMLLVPKESQIADLAEYLLEHPLATESDILHKAIEINKPENPNE' A
#
# COMPACT_ATOMS: atom_id res chain seq x y z
N MET A 1 -16.33 8.11 19.02
CA MET A 1 -16.24 6.96 18.21
C MET A 1 -14.85 6.72 17.68
N LYS A 2 -14.42 5.51 17.78
CA LYS A 2 -13.10 5.17 17.45
C LYS A 2 -12.99 4.68 16.05
N LYS A 3 -12.01 5.15 15.33
CA LYS A 3 -11.77 4.63 14.04
C LYS A 3 -10.97 3.38 14.13
N GLN A 4 -11.35 2.41 13.37
CA GLN A 4 -10.60 1.18 13.31
C GLN A 4 -10.10 0.96 11.93
N LEU A 5 -8.92 0.38 11.84
CA LEU A 5 -8.37 -0.01 10.55
C LEU A 5 -9.18 -1.18 10.02
N SER A 6 -9.39 -1.20 8.72
CA SER A 6 -10.01 -2.35 8.12
C SER A 6 -9.04 -3.53 8.16
N GLN A 7 -9.57 -4.73 7.95
CA GLN A 7 -8.72 -5.90 7.94
C GLN A 7 -7.67 -5.78 6.84
N ALA A 8 -8.06 -5.24 5.70
CA ALA A 8 -7.12 -5.09 4.60
C ALA A 8 -6.00 -4.13 4.98
N GLN A 9 -6.35 -3.03 5.64
CA GLN A 9 -5.33 -2.07 6.07
C GLN A 9 -4.38 -2.69 7.08
N ALA A 10 -4.93 -3.42 8.05
CA ALA A 10 -4.11 -4.04 9.07
C ALA A 10 -3.16 -5.06 8.44
N ASN A 11 -3.67 -5.85 7.49
CA ASN A 11 -2.84 -6.85 6.83
C ASN A 11 -1.72 -6.20 6.03
N LEU A 12 -2.03 -5.11 5.33
CA LEU A 12 -1.00 -4.45 4.56
C LEU A 12 0.07 -3.88 5.45
N ILE A 13 -0.31 -3.27 6.57
CA ILE A 13 0.65 -2.73 7.50
C ILE A 13 1.56 -3.83 8.04
N GLU A 14 0.98 -5.00 8.34
CA GLU A 14 1.79 -6.11 8.83
C GLU A 14 2.78 -6.56 7.78
N CYS A 15 2.36 -6.61 6.52
CA CYS A 15 3.27 -6.99 5.45
C CYS A 15 4.41 -6.00 5.33
N LEU A 16 4.10 -4.72 5.40
CA LEU A 16 5.13 -3.70 5.28
C LEU A 16 6.10 -3.76 6.44
N LYS A 17 5.60 -4.04 7.64
CA LYS A 17 6.47 -4.21 8.78
C LYS A 17 7.38 -5.41 8.61
N TYR A 18 6.83 -6.48 8.09
CA TYR A 18 7.61 -7.68 7.86
C TYR A 18 8.76 -7.41 6.90
N LEU A 19 8.53 -6.54 5.93
CA LEU A 19 9.57 -6.18 4.98
C LEU A 19 10.50 -5.10 5.53
N GLU A 20 10.27 -4.70 6.79
CA GLU A 20 11.12 -3.72 7.47
C GLU A 20 11.07 -2.35 6.81
N ILE A 21 9.90 -2.00 6.33
CA ILE A 21 9.69 -0.69 5.74
C ILE A 21 9.61 0.33 6.87
N ASP A 22 10.25 1.47 6.67
CA ASP A 22 10.26 2.52 7.67
C ASP A 22 8.84 2.97 8.00
N LYS A 23 8.65 3.33 9.26
CA LYS A 23 7.33 3.71 9.73
C LYS A 23 6.76 4.89 8.95
N ASP A 24 7.57 5.89 8.68
CA ASP A 24 7.08 7.05 7.94
C ASP A 24 6.67 6.66 6.54
N ALA A 25 7.42 5.74 5.93
CA ALA A 25 7.07 5.26 4.61
C ALA A 25 5.76 4.48 4.64
N ILE A 26 5.54 3.71 5.70
CA ILE A 26 4.30 2.97 5.83
C ILE A 26 3.12 3.93 5.88
N ILE A 27 3.25 5.00 6.65
CA ILE A 27 2.19 5.99 6.74
C ILE A 27 1.92 6.61 5.38
N THR A 28 2.98 6.97 4.66
CA THR A 28 2.82 7.55 3.33
C THR A 28 2.12 6.58 2.40
N ILE A 29 2.52 5.32 2.43
CA ILE A 29 1.91 4.31 1.59
C ILE A 29 0.42 4.17 1.89
N MET A 30 0.07 4.15 3.17
CA MET A 30 -1.33 4.01 3.53
C MET A 30 -2.14 5.20 3.07
N LEU A 31 -1.55 6.38 3.05
CA LEU A 31 -2.23 7.56 2.55
C LEU A 31 -2.42 7.52 1.04
N LEU A 32 -1.51 6.86 0.36
CA LEU A 32 -1.58 6.76 -1.10
C LEU A 32 -2.61 5.73 -1.56
N VAL A 33 -2.91 4.75 -0.74
CA VAL A 33 -3.83 3.69 -1.13
C VAL A 33 -4.95 3.57 -0.10
N PRO A 34 -5.84 4.56 -0.02
CA PRO A 34 -6.88 4.55 1.01
C PRO A 34 -8.04 3.60 0.72
N LYS A 35 -8.20 3.17 -0.51
CA LYS A 35 -9.34 2.32 -0.85
C LYS A 35 -8.96 0.85 -0.75
N GLU A 36 -9.94 0.03 -0.40
CA GLU A 36 -9.65 -1.39 -0.24
C GLU A 36 -9.14 -2.03 -1.52
N SER A 37 -9.68 -1.61 -2.66
CA SER A 37 -9.19 -2.17 -3.92
C SER A 37 -7.73 -1.81 -4.16
N GLN A 38 -7.35 -0.60 -3.77
CA GLN A 38 -5.96 -0.19 -3.92
C GLN A 38 -5.07 -0.97 -2.97
N ILE A 39 -5.55 -1.19 -1.76
CA ILE A 39 -4.80 -1.95 -0.79
C ILE A 39 -4.59 -3.39 -1.28
N ALA A 40 -5.64 -3.96 -1.86
CA ALA A 40 -5.53 -5.31 -2.39
C ALA A 40 -4.52 -5.39 -3.52
N ASP A 41 -4.52 -4.38 -4.39
CA ASP A 41 -3.57 -4.36 -5.49
C ASP A 41 -2.14 -4.29 -4.97
N LEU A 42 -1.92 -3.45 -3.98
CA LEU A 42 -0.57 -3.33 -3.43
C LEU A 42 -0.16 -4.61 -2.70
N ALA A 43 -1.09 -5.19 -1.97
CA ALA A 43 -0.80 -6.43 -1.25
C ALA A 43 -0.41 -7.53 -2.23
N GLU A 44 -1.11 -7.61 -3.34
CA GLU A 44 -0.79 -8.59 -4.35
C GLU A 44 0.60 -8.35 -4.93
N TYR A 45 0.92 -7.08 -5.17
CA TYR A 45 2.24 -6.74 -5.66
C TYR A 45 3.32 -7.22 -4.69
N LEU A 46 3.08 -7.02 -3.39
CA LEU A 46 4.06 -7.42 -2.39
C LEU A 46 4.25 -8.94 -2.37
N LEU A 47 3.17 -9.67 -2.59
CA LEU A 47 3.27 -11.12 -2.62
C LEU A 47 4.08 -11.59 -3.82
N GLU A 48 3.97 -10.88 -4.92
CA GLU A 48 4.71 -11.26 -6.12
C GLU A 48 6.13 -10.75 -6.13
N HIS A 49 6.42 -9.77 -5.28
CA HIS A 49 7.76 -9.18 -5.24
C HIS A 49 8.26 -9.11 -3.80
N PRO A 50 8.56 -10.25 -3.22
CA PRO A 50 8.94 -10.29 -1.80
C PRO A 50 10.23 -9.56 -1.49
N LEU A 51 11.00 -9.24 -2.51
CA LEU A 51 12.26 -8.51 -2.29
C LEU A 51 12.14 -7.05 -2.69
N ALA A 52 10.93 -6.55 -2.88
CA ALA A 52 10.75 -5.16 -3.26
C ALA A 52 11.33 -4.25 -2.19
N THR A 53 11.98 -3.19 -2.64
CA THR A 53 12.53 -2.20 -1.72
C THR A 53 11.46 -1.18 -1.38
N GLU A 54 11.76 -0.36 -0.38
CA GLU A 54 10.85 0.70 0.01
C GLU A 54 10.54 1.60 -1.20
N SER A 55 11.56 1.91 -1.99
CA SER A 55 11.37 2.75 -3.16
C SER A 55 10.44 2.08 -4.17
N ASP A 56 10.62 0.79 -4.39
CA ASP A 56 9.76 0.05 -5.31
C ASP A 56 8.32 0.12 -4.85
N ILE A 57 8.10 -0.08 -3.56
CA ILE A 57 6.75 -0.11 -3.02
C ILE A 57 6.12 1.27 -3.10
N LEU A 58 6.87 2.31 -2.82
CA LEU A 58 6.35 3.66 -2.92
C LEU A 58 5.97 3.98 -4.36
N HIS A 59 6.80 3.59 -5.32
CA HIS A 59 6.48 3.82 -6.71
C HIS A 59 5.20 3.09 -7.10
N LYS A 60 5.05 1.87 -6.63
CA LYS A 60 3.85 1.12 -6.94
C LYS A 60 2.63 1.76 -6.32
N ALA A 61 2.75 2.23 -5.07
CA ALA A 61 1.63 2.89 -4.41
C ALA A 61 1.22 4.14 -5.16
N ILE A 62 2.20 4.90 -5.65
CA ILE A 62 1.90 6.10 -6.42
C ILE A 62 1.17 5.71 -7.70
N GLU A 63 1.63 4.65 -8.35
CA GLU A 63 1.00 4.19 -9.57
C GLU A 63 -0.45 3.77 -9.33
N ILE A 64 -0.68 3.06 -8.24
CA ILE A 64 -2.02 2.62 -7.89
C ILE A 64 -2.90 3.81 -7.55
N ASN A 65 -2.32 4.83 -6.93
CA ASN A 65 -3.07 6.01 -6.53
C ASN A 65 -3.54 6.83 -7.71
N LYS A 66 -2.86 6.74 -8.85
CA LYS A 66 -3.23 7.52 -10.01
C LYS A 66 -4.66 7.24 -10.41
N PRO A 67 -5.45 8.26 -10.65
CA PRO A 67 -6.81 8.01 -11.13
C PRO A 67 -6.76 7.40 -12.50
N GLU A 68 -7.69 6.54 -12.77
CA GLU A 68 -7.85 6.04 -14.09
C GLU A 68 -8.40 7.12 -14.92
N ASN A 69 -7.75 7.41 -15.98
CA ASN A 69 -8.21 8.50 -16.77
C ASN A 69 -8.42 8.04 -18.14
N PRO A 70 -9.51 7.52 -18.35
CA PRO A 70 -9.77 7.02 -19.66
C PRO A 70 -9.86 8.09 -20.65
N ASN A 71 -9.89 9.17 -20.42
CA ASN A 71 -9.98 10.03 -21.41
C ASN A 71 -9.34 10.94 -21.51
N GLU A 72 -9.14 10.63 -21.18
CA GLU A 72 -8.53 11.26 -21.25
C GLU A 72 -8.41 11.35 -21.68
#